data_c62ba8c5f565141934e5a264fdf42f5f
#
_entry.id   c62ba8c5f565141934e5a264fdf42f5f
#
_cell.length_a   1.000
_cell.length_b   1.000
_cell.length_c   1.000
_cell.angle_alpha   90.00
_cell.angle_beta   90.00
_cell.angle_gamma   90.00
#
_symmetry.space_group_name_H-M   'P 1'
#
loop_
_entity.id
_entity.type
_entity.pdbx_description
1 polymer ?
#
loop_
_entity_poly.entity_id
_entity_poly.type
_entity_poly.pdbx_seq_one_letter_code
_entity_poly.pdbx_strand_id
1 'polypeptide(L)'
;MRNLLEVCCGLDVHKEVLVACMLKGGIDEEPEPIIKEFSTLLSGLDEFKNWLIRNNCRDVAMESTGVYWFPIYNVLESIFYEDSQVNIIVANPHHMKNVPGKKTDIKDSHWIATLLRAGLLAPSYIPPKEIRELRDWTRYRDILIKELVGHKNRIEKHLQQCGFKLSTILSDIFGMSGFELIKKLCNKGKLTQLDVEESLHGTLRNKSSEMQQAVAGQLSSHDKLFLTNLVNVMENCQKEIEEVERHIEGCAHQYEPTLQLLETIPALQRRASTIIISELGVDLSMFPTAGHLCKWAGLCPGDNESAGKKKSTRITKGNPRIKSVMVQCAWAATRCKNFFLRDWFYRLRARRGTKKALIAVARKLLSIVWHILTTGEIYEETRYEETKKNQEERRKQKLKAEAAKLGFKLIPA
;
A
#
# COMPACT_ATOMS: atom_id res chain seq x y z
N MET A 1 30.81 0.24 21.79
CA MET A 1 29.32 0.12 21.83
C MET A 1 28.98 -0.66 23.08
N ARG A 2 27.88 -0.34 23.76
CA ARG A 2 27.43 -1.15 24.90
C ARG A 2 26.67 -2.37 24.34
N ASN A 3 27.06 -3.57 24.71
CA ASN A 3 26.37 -4.76 24.29
C ASN A 3 25.12 -5.00 25.15
N LEU A 4 24.06 -5.57 24.56
CA LEU A 4 22.79 -5.86 25.20
C LEU A 4 22.47 -7.35 25.22
N LEU A 5 23.11 -8.15 24.36
CA LEU A 5 22.85 -9.56 24.14
C LEU A 5 24.12 -10.39 24.35
N GLU A 6 24.02 -11.50 25.07
CA GLU A 6 25.13 -12.46 25.26
C GLU A 6 25.31 -13.38 24.05
N VAL A 7 24.18 -13.82 23.44
CA VAL A 7 24.16 -14.66 22.26
C VAL A 7 23.25 -14.06 21.22
N CYS A 8 23.75 -13.82 20.03
CA CYS A 8 22.97 -13.35 18.89
C CYS A 8 23.55 -13.82 17.56
N CYS A 9 22.75 -13.81 16.49
CA CYS A 9 23.17 -14.25 15.17
C CYS A 9 22.83 -13.21 14.10
N GLY A 10 23.81 -12.80 13.32
CA GLY A 10 23.63 -11.99 12.12
C GLY A 10 23.71 -12.84 10.86
N LEU A 11 22.82 -12.59 9.91
CA LEU A 11 22.68 -13.37 8.69
C LEU A 11 22.92 -12.48 7.46
N ASP A 12 23.83 -12.92 6.61
CA ASP A 12 23.93 -12.43 5.24
C ASP A 12 23.31 -13.46 4.29
N VAL A 13 22.29 -13.03 3.56
CA VAL A 13 21.38 -13.91 2.83
C VAL A 13 21.58 -13.75 1.34
N HIS A 14 22.03 -14.81 0.68
CA HIS A 14 22.16 -14.91 -0.76
C HIS A 14 21.16 -15.92 -1.35
N LYS A 15 21.15 -16.05 -2.67
CA LYS A 15 20.25 -16.98 -3.37
C LYS A 15 20.48 -18.43 -3.00
N GLU A 16 21.74 -18.85 -2.89
CA GLU A 16 22.14 -20.26 -2.73
C GLU A 16 22.77 -20.55 -1.36
N VAL A 17 23.28 -19.52 -0.70
CA VAL A 17 24.04 -19.63 0.55
C VAL A 17 23.51 -18.64 1.57
N LEU A 18 23.42 -19.08 2.81
CA LEU A 18 23.17 -18.30 4.00
C LEU A 18 24.47 -18.29 4.83
N VAL A 19 25.07 -17.11 4.99
CA VAL A 19 26.23 -16.92 5.87
C VAL A 19 25.75 -16.43 7.24
N ALA A 20 25.90 -17.26 8.26
CA ALA A 20 25.50 -16.94 9.63
C ALA A 20 26.73 -16.66 10.50
N CYS A 21 26.71 -15.55 11.21
CA CYS A 21 27.71 -15.23 12.22
C CYS A 21 27.03 -15.16 13.60
N MET A 22 27.35 -16.10 14.47
CA MET A 22 26.92 -16.10 15.86
C MET A 22 28.00 -15.44 16.72
N LEU A 23 27.60 -14.48 17.53
CA LEU A 23 28.41 -13.85 18.57
C LEU A 23 28.01 -14.41 19.91
N LYS A 24 28.97 -14.96 20.65
CA LYS A 24 28.75 -15.56 21.99
C LYS A 24 29.79 -15.01 22.97
N GLY A 25 29.34 -14.56 24.13
CA GLY A 25 30.18 -14.02 25.21
C GLY A 25 29.43 -13.09 26.13
N GLY A 26 29.97 -12.85 27.32
CA GLY A 26 29.38 -11.92 28.29
C GLY A 26 29.18 -10.51 27.73
N ILE A 27 28.27 -9.74 28.32
CA ILE A 27 27.92 -8.38 27.85
C ILE A 27 29.14 -7.46 27.85
N ASP A 28 30.03 -7.59 28.82
CA ASP A 28 31.23 -6.77 28.98
C ASP A 28 32.46 -7.40 28.33
N GLU A 29 32.35 -8.54 27.69
CA GLU A 29 33.44 -9.27 27.06
C GLU A 29 33.42 -9.11 25.54
N GLU A 30 34.62 -9.24 24.94
CA GLU A 30 34.70 -9.33 23.47
C GLU A 30 34.14 -10.70 23.04
N PRO A 31 33.10 -10.74 22.15
CA PRO A 31 32.42 -11.98 21.81
C PRO A 31 33.27 -12.85 20.89
N GLU A 32 33.16 -14.14 21.03
CA GLU A 32 33.72 -15.11 20.09
C GLU A 32 32.81 -15.22 18.86
N PRO A 33 33.31 -14.91 17.63
CA PRO A 33 32.53 -15.05 16.40
C PRO A 33 32.60 -16.48 15.87
N ILE A 34 31.46 -17.12 15.73
CA ILE A 34 31.33 -18.43 15.09
C ILE A 34 30.64 -18.24 13.75
N ILE A 35 31.39 -18.37 12.65
CA ILE A 35 30.86 -18.21 11.29
C ILE A 35 30.61 -19.57 10.68
N LYS A 36 29.41 -19.75 10.12
CA LYS A 36 29.02 -20.98 9.43
C LYS A 36 28.19 -20.66 8.20
N GLU A 37 28.41 -21.40 7.12
CA GLU A 37 27.64 -21.34 5.90
C GLU A 37 26.62 -22.48 5.85
N PHE A 38 25.42 -22.16 5.34
CA PHE A 38 24.34 -23.13 5.14
C PHE A 38 23.79 -22.96 3.73
N SER A 39 23.32 -24.07 3.15
CA SER A 39 22.55 -24.01 1.91
C SER A 39 21.17 -23.38 2.18
N THR A 40 20.64 -22.63 1.23
CA THR A 40 19.27 -22.11 1.28
C THR A 40 18.21 -23.15 0.89
N LEU A 41 18.62 -24.39 0.57
CA LEU A 41 17.72 -25.52 0.41
C LEU A 41 17.11 -25.92 1.77
N LEU A 42 15.95 -26.59 1.74
CA LEU A 42 15.23 -26.96 2.98
C LEU A 42 16.12 -27.72 3.98
N SER A 43 16.94 -28.66 3.49
CA SER A 43 17.88 -29.42 4.36
C SER A 43 18.92 -28.52 5.04
N GLY A 44 19.44 -27.51 4.32
CA GLY A 44 20.38 -26.55 4.89
C GLY A 44 19.72 -25.58 5.87
N LEU A 45 18.46 -25.20 5.62
CA LEU A 45 17.69 -24.39 6.54
C LEU A 45 17.31 -25.16 7.81
N ASP A 46 17.03 -26.46 7.71
CA ASP A 46 16.81 -27.34 8.88
C ASP A 46 18.11 -27.49 9.69
N GLU A 47 19.26 -27.62 9.03
CA GLU A 47 20.56 -27.64 9.70
C GLU A 47 20.83 -26.32 10.43
N PHE A 48 20.54 -25.18 9.79
CA PHE A 48 20.63 -23.85 10.38
C PHE A 48 19.72 -23.70 11.60
N LYS A 49 18.45 -24.10 11.50
CA LYS A 49 17.49 -24.12 12.61
C LYS A 49 18.04 -24.91 13.81
N ASN A 50 18.49 -26.14 13.56
CA ASN A 50 19.05 -27.01 14.60
C ASN A 50 20.33 -26.42 15.24
N TRP A 51 21.14 -25.73 14.45
CA TRP A 51 22.33 -25.04 14.94
C TRP A 51 21.99 -23.88 15.89
N LEU A 52 20.97 -23.06 15.56
CA LEU A 52 20.48 -22.01 16.46
C LEU A 52 19.95 -22.59 17.78
N ILE A 53 19.12 -23.63 17.71
CA ILE A 53 18.52 -24.28 18.89
C ILE A 53 19.61 -24.85 19.80
N ARG A 54 20.59 -25.59 19.28
CA ARG A 54 21.72 -26.16 20.05
C ARG A 54 22.55 -25.10 20.77
N ASN A 55 22.63 -23.89 20.21
CA ASN A 55 23.38 -22.80 20.81
C ASN A 55 22.52 -21.84 21.64
N ASN A 56 21.23 -22.15 21.85
CA ASN A 56 20.24 -21.31 22.53
C ASN A 56 20.26 -19.85 22.02
N CYS A 57 20.39 -19.68 20.68
CA CYS A 57 20.43 -18.37 20.05
C CYS A 57 19.00 -17.89 19.76
N ARG A 58 18.53 -16.93 20.53
CA ARG A 58 17.15 -16.41 20.49
C ARG A 58 17.00 -15.13 19.67
N ASP A 59 18.09 -14.44 19.43
CA ASP A 59 18.09 -13.15 18.71
C ASP A 59 18.80 -13.29 17.38
N VAL A 60 18.07 -13.06 16.30
CA VAL A 60 18.56 -13.20 14.92
C VAL A 60 18.24 -11.95 14.12
N ALA A 61 19.21 -11.45 13.37
CA ALA A 61 19.01 -10.34 12.45
C ALA A 61 19.48 -10.65 11.04
N MET A 62 18.75 -10.10 10.04
CA MET A 62 19.09 -10.20 8.64
C MET A 62 18.72 -8.92 7.89
N GLU A 63 19.31 -8.74 6.69
CA GLU A 63 18.97 -7.63 5.79
C GLU A 63 17.78 -8.01 4.89
N SER A 64 16.86 -7.05 4.66
CA SER A 64 15.70 -7.22 3.77
C SER A 64 16.06 -7.09 2.28
N THR A 65 17.14 -7.75 1.83
CA THR A 65 17.57 -7.68 0.43
C THR A 65 16.80 -8.65 -0.45
N GLY A 66 16.13 -8.13 -1.46
CA GLY A 66 15.35 -8.92 -2.42
C GLY A 66 14.24 -9.76 -1.79
N VAL A 67 14.13 -11.02 -2.23
CA VAL A 67 13.12 -11.99 -1.76
C VAL A 67 13.73 -13.16 -0.96
N TYR A 68 15.06 -13.23 -0.88
CA TYR A 68 15.75 -14.40 -0.36
C TYR A 68 15.62 -14.58 1.16
N TRP A 69 15.31 -13.52 1.88
CA TRP A 69 15.10 -13.56 3.33
C TRP A 69 13.79 -14.25 3.76
N PHE A 70 12.76 -14.32 2.87
CA PHE A 70 11.45 -14.91 3.22
C PHE A 70 11.52 -16.37 3.67
N PRO A 71 12.17 -17.30 2.95
CA PRO A 71 12.26 -18.69 3.40
C PRO A 71 12.93 -18.83 4.77
N ILE A 72 13.97 -18.03 5.01
CA ILE A 72 14.72 -18.03 6.27
C ILE A 72 13.84 -17.48 7.40
N TYR A 73 13.13 -16.39 7.15
CA TYR A 73 12.18 -15.81 8.11
C TYR A 73 11.10 -16.84 8.50
N ASN A 74 10.52 -17.54 7.53
CA ASN A 74 9.50 -18.56 7.79
C ASN A 74 10.04 -19.74 8.63
N VAL A 75 11.28 -20.14 8.42
CA VAL A 75 11.93 -21.16 9.25
C VAL A 75 12.18 -20.65 10.65
N LEU A 76 12.69 -19.42 10.81
CA LEU A 76 12.94 -18.81 12.12
C LEU A 76 11.63 -18.61 12.90
N GLU A 77 10.57 -18.16 12.23
CA GLU A 77 9.24 -17.98 12.86
C GLU A 77 8.66 -19.28 13.42
N SER A 78 9.13 -20.45 12.92
CA SER A 78 8.73 -21.78 13.41
C SER A 78 9.55 -22.27 14.60
N ILE A 79 10.53 -21.50 15.10
CA ILE A 79 11.36 -21.89 16.25
C ILE A 79 10.72 -21.39 17.54
N PHE A 80 10.42 -22.32 18.41
CA PHE A 80 9.91 -22.04 19.76
C PHE A 80 10.92 -22.56 20.77
N TYR A 81 11.24 -21.74 21.75
CA TYR A 81 11.88 -22.12 22.99
C TYR A 81 10.81 -22.31 24.07
N GLU A 82 11.13 -22.91 25.21
CA GLU A 82 10.16 -23.22 26.26
C GLU A 82 9.34 -22.01 26.73
N ASP A 83 9.96 -20.82 26.68
CA ASP A 83 9.41 -19.56 27.22
C ASP A 83 9.14 -18.48 26.16
N SER A 84 9.66 -18.64 24.94
CA SER A 84 9.56 -17.58 23.92
C SER A 84 9.81 -18.07 22.50
N GLN A 85 9.39 -17.27 21.53
CA GLN A 85 9.81 -17.41 20.13
C GLN A 85 11.17 -16.74 19.90
N VAL A 86 11.80 -17.06 18.77
CA VAL A 86 12.97 -16.33 18.27
C VAL A 86 12.59 -14.88 17.98
N ASN A 87 13.38 -13.96 18.49
CA ASN A 87 13.31 -12.55 18.15
C ASN A 87 14.00 -12.31 16.80
N ILE A 88 13.22 -12.00 15.76
CA ILE A 88 13.72 -11.85 14.40
C ILE A 88 13.71 -10.38 14.00
N ILE A 89 14.88 -9.82 13.73
CA ILE A 89 15.01 -8.47 13.20
C ILE A 89 15.36 -8.51 11.73
N VAL A 90 14.43 -8.11 10.86
CA VAL A 90 14.70 -7.85 9.45
C VAL A 90 14.99 -6.36 9.28
N ALA A 91 16.24 -6.02 9.05
CA ALA A 91 16.70 -4.65 8.98
C ALA A 91 16.64 -4.08 7.55
N ASN A 92 16.35 -2.78 7.42
CA ASN A 92 16.40 -2.12 6.13
C ASN A 92 17.86 -1.80 5.76
N PRO A 93 18.36 -2.21 4.58
CA PRO A 93 19.72 -1.93 4.11
C PRO A 93 20.12 -0.46 4.19
N HIS A 94 19.18 0.43 3.95
CA HIS A 94 19.45 1.87 3.95
C HIS A 94 19.77 2.42 5.36
N HIS A 95 19.21 1.82 6.40
CA HIS A 95 19.53 2.19 7.78
C HIS A 95 20.89 1.66 8.19
N MET A 96 21.24 0.44 7.78
CA MET A 96 22.53 -0.18 8.09
C MET A 96 23.72 0.53 7.43
N LYS A 97 23.56 1.03 6.20
CA LYS A 97 24.61 1.78 5.47
C LYS A 97 24.99 3.10 6.12
N ASN A 98 24.15 3.66 6.97
CA ASN A 98 24.41 4.92 7.66
C ASN A 98 25.18 4.74 8.97
N VAL A 99 25.44 3.52 9.40
CA VAL A 99 26.30 3.24 10.57
C VAL A 99 27.75 3.13 10.11
N PRO A 100 28.69 3.94 10.64
CA PRO A 100 30.09 3.90 10.22
C PRO A 100 30.75 2.54 10.47
N GLY A 101 31.39 1.95 9.47
CA GLY A 101 32.10 0.67 9.55
C GLY A 101 32.70 0.23 8.21
N LYS A 102 33.65 -0.72 8.22
CA LYS A 102 34.30 -1.27 7.01
C LYS A 102 33.55 -2.47 6.47
N LYS A 103 33.33 -2.52 5.15
CA LYS A 103 32.54 -3.51 4.41
C LYS A 103 33.41 -4.57 3.72
N THR A 104 33.15 -5.87 3.99
CA THR A 104 33.56 -7.04 3.17
C THR A 104 32.59 -8.20 3.44
N ASP A 105 32.36 -9.11 2.48
CA ASP A 105 31.26 -10.12 2.50
C ASP A 105 31.23 -11.05 3.74
N ILE A 106 32.35 -11.57 4.22
CA ILE A 106 32.45 -12.29 5.51
C ILE A 106 32.16 -11.36 6.70
N LYS A 107 32.32 -10.04 6.51
CA LYS A 107 32.07 -9.03 7.52
C LYS A 107 30.62 -8.55 7.54
N ASP A 108 29.78 -8.87 6.53
CA ASP A 108 28.41 -8.38 6.50
C ASP A 108 27.58 -9.16 7.54
N SER A 109 27.65 -10.48 7.64
CA SER A 109 26.98 -11.26 8.71
C SER A 109 27.51 -10.91 10.11
N HIS A 110 28.82 -10.76 10.26
CA HIS A 110 29.45 -10.34 11.52
C HIS A 110 29.04 -8.91 11.91
N TRP A 111 28.98 -8.01 10.92
CA TRP A 111 28.55 -6.64 11.15
C TRP A 111 27.09 -6.57 11.58
N ILE A 112 26.21 -7.35 10.93
CA ILE A 112 24.79 -7.45 11.33
C ILE A 112 24.68 -7.98 12.75
N ALA A 113 25.45 -9.04 13.12
CA ALA A 113 25.47 -9.57 14.46
C ALA A 113 25.96 -8.53 15.50
N THR A 114 26.99 -7.76 15.16
CA THR A 114 27.55 -6.70 16.02
C THR A 114 26.53 -5.59 16.28
N LEU A 115 25.83 -5.15 15.23
CA LEU A 115 24.75 -4.15 15.34
C LEU A 115 23.56 -4.67 16.15
N LEU A 116 23.19 -5.94 15.94
CA LEU A 116 22.14 -6.61 16.70
C LEU A 116 22.52 -6.66 18.19
N ARG A 117 23.71 -7.13 18.49
CA ARG A 117 24.25 -7.22 19.87
C ARG A 117 24.21 -5.88 20.60
N ALA A 118 24.48 -4.79 19.88
CA ALA A 118 24.46 -3.44 20.42
C ALA A 118 23.07 -2.78 20.44
N GLY A 119 22.01 -3.45 19.97
CA GLY A 119 20.65 -2.90 19.89
C GLY A 119 20.49 -1.73 18.89
N LEU A 120 21.36 -1.67 17.87
CA LEU A 120 21.40 -0.56 16.89
C LEU A 120 20.58 -0.83 15.63
N LEU A 121 19.97 -2.01 15.50
CA LEU A 121 19.13 -2.36 14.36
C LEU A 121 17.68 -1.93 14.60
N ALA A 122 17.15 -1.16 13.68
CA ALA A 122 15.72 -0.85 13.66
C ALA A 122 14.96 -1.92 12.86
N PRO A 123 13.97 -2.62 13.45
CA PRO A 123 13.22 -3.65 12.76
C PRO A 123 12.33 -3.07 11.67
N SER A 124 12.26 -3.76 10.52
CA SER A 124 11.21 -3.56 9.54
C SER A 124 9.91 -4.20 10.03
N TYR A 125 8.78 -3.55 9.75
CA TYR A 125 7.49 -4.13 10.09
C TYR A 125 7.15 -5.31 9.17
N ILE A 126 7.05 -6.50 9.75
CA ILE A 126 6.60 -7.73 9.10
C ILE A 126 5.37 -8.22 9.86
N PRO A 127 4.19 -8.24 9.22
CA PRO A 127 2.97 -8.68 9.89
C PRO A 127 2.93 -10.20 10.04
N PRO A 128 2.01 -10.72 10.90
CA PRO A 128 1.74 -12.15 11.04
C PRO A 128 1.44 -12.84 9.71
N LYS A 129 1.60 -14.16 9.67
CA LYS A 129 1.48 -14.97 8.45
C LYS A 129 0.15 -14.78 7.73
N GLU A 130 -0.96 -14.78 8.47
CA GLU A 130 -2.32 -14.64 7.91
C GLU A 130 -2.50 -13.27 7.23
N ILE A 131 -1.89 -12.22 7.80
CA ILE A 131 -1.89 -10.88 7.20
C ILE A 131 -0.96 -10.84 5.98
N ARG A 132 0.17 -11.58 5.98
CA ARG A 132 1.04 -11.67 4.80
C ARG A 132 0.33 -12.35 3.63
N GLU A 133 -0.42 -13.42 3.89
CA GLU A 133 -1.24 -14.12 2.90
C GLU A 133 -2.30 -13.19 2.30
N LEU A 134 -3.06 -12.48 3.14
CA LEU A 134 -4.03 -11.47 2.67
C LEU A 134 -3.34 -10.35 1.87
N ARG A 135 -2.15 -9.93 2.29
CA ARG A 135 -1.33 -8.92 1.62
C ARG A 135 -0.90 -9.38 0.22
N ASP A 136 -0.52 -10.64 0.06
CA ASP A 136 -0.11 -11.20 -1.22
C ASP A 136 -1.29 -11.19 -2.21
N TRP A 137 -2.47 -11.61 -1.79
CA TRP A 137 -3.68 -11.56 -2.60
C TRP A 137 -4.09 -10.13 -2.98
N THR A 138 -4.10 -9.19 -2.05
CA THR A 138 -4.46 -7.78 -2.34
C THR A 138 -3.46 -7.13 -3.29
N ARG A 139 -2.17 -7.46 -3.17
CA ARG A 139 -1.11 -6.97 -4.06
C ARG A 139 -1.19 -7.60 -5.44
N TYR A 140 -1.46 -8.90 -5.52
CA TYR A 140 -1.65 -9.60 -6.78
C TYR A 140 -2.86 -9.05 -7.55
N ARG A 141 -3.96 -8.81 -6.86
CA ARG A 141 -5.12 -8.13 -7.45
C ARG A 141 -4.76 -6.77 -8.08
N ASP A 142 -3.94 -5.97 -7.41
CA ASP A 142 -3.50 -4.68 -7.95
C ASP A 142 -2.64 -4.82 -9.22
N ILE A 143 -1.88 -5.91 -9.34
CA ILE A 143 -1.12 -6.25 -10.56
C ILE A 143 -2.10 -6.59 -11.68
N LEU A 144 -3.04 -7.50 -11.45
CA LEU A 144 -4.05 -7.90 -12.44
C LEU A 144 -4.90 -6.72 -12.93
N ILE A 145 -5.29 -5.80 -12.06
CA ILE A 145 -6.00 -4.56 -12.47
C ILE A 145 -5.17 -3.72 -13.44
N LYS A 146 -3.87 -3.60 -13.22
CA LYS A 146 -2.98 -2.87 -14.16
C LYS A 146 -2.85 -3.59 -15.49
N GLU A 147 -2.77 -4.92 -15.46
CA GLU A 147 -2.73 -5.76 -16.67
C GLU A 147 -4.04 -5.65 -17.44
N LEU A 148 -5.18 -5.71 -16.76
CA LEU A 148 -6.50 -5.51 -17.35
C LEU A 148 -6.60 -4.14 -18.07
N VAL A 149 -6.15 -3.06 -17.44
CA VAL A 149 -6.08 -1.74 -18.08
C VAL A 149 -5.16 -1.77 -19.30
N GLY A 150 -4.02 -2.46 -19.21
CA GLY A 150 -3.11 -2.65 -20.35
C GLY A 150 -3.76 -3.40 -21.51
N HIS A 151 -4.55 -4.45 -21.23
CA HIS A 151 -5.31 -5.20 -22.25
C HIS A 151 -6.38 -4.33 -22.89
N LYS A 152 -7.17 -3.60 -22.12
CA LYS A 152 -8.17 -2.63 -22.60
C LYS A 152 -7.55 -1.60 -23.55
N ASN A 153 -6.42 -1.01 -23.17
CA ASN A 153 -5.72 -0.04 -24.01
C ASN A 153 -5.20 -0.66 -25.33
N ARG A 154 -4.77 -1.93 -25.32
CA ARG A 154 -4.36 -2.62 -26.56
C ARG A 154 -5.52 -2.86 -27.49
N ILE A 155 -6.68 -3.25 -26.97
CA ILE A 155 -7.92 -3.43 -27.75
C ILE A 155 -8.34 -2.10 -28.38
N GLU A 156 -8.41 -1.03 -27.59
CA GLU A 156 -8.77 0.29 -28.09
C GLU A 156 -7.81 0.77 -29.18
N LYS A 157 -6.49 0.64 -28.93
CA LYS A 157 -5.47 0.99 -29.90
C LYS A 157 -5.65 0.23 -31.23
N HIS A 158 -5.90 -1.08 -31.16
CA HIS A 158 -6.09 -1.90 -32.35
C HIS A 158 -7.36 -1.49 -33.11
N LEU A 159 -8.48 -1.27 -32.43
CA LEU A 159 -9.71 -0.75 -33.04
C LEU A 159 -9.47 0.59 -33.75
N GLN A 160 -8.73 1.53 -33.12
CA GLN A 160 -8.37 2.79 -33.72
C GLN A 160 -7.50 2.62 -34.98
N GLN A 161 -6.56 1.68 -34.99
CA GLN A 161 -5.72 1.35 -36.14
C GLN A 161 -6.53 0.80 -37.30
N CYS A 162 -7.57 0.02 -37.02
CA CYS A 162 -8.49 -0.52 -38.03
C CYS A 162 -9.60 0.48 -38.46
N GLY A 163 -9.57 1.72 -37.98
CA GLY A 163 -10.52 2.77 -38.35
C GLY A 163 -11.82 2.79 -37.53
N PHE A 164 -11.95 1.92 -36.52
CA PHE A 164 -13.13 1.91 -35.62
C PHE A 164 -12.98 2.95 -34.51
N LYS A 165 -13.92 3.90 -34.43
CA LYS A 165 -13.84 5.10 -33.57
C LYS A 165 -14.84 5.07 -32.41
N LEU A 166 -15.02 3.93 -31.71
CA LEU A 166 -16.02 3.77 -30.66
C LEU A 166 -15.87 4.81 -29.52
N SER A 167 -14.62 5.12 -29.10
CA SER A 167 -14.35 6.08 -28.01
C SER A 167 -14.69 7.53 -28.32
N THR A 168 -15.01 7.88 -29.57
CA THR A 168 -15.52 9.22 -29.91
C THR A 168 -16.98 9.43 -29.48
N ILE A 169 -17.72 8.34 -29.31
CA ILE A 169 -19.15 8.37 -28.97
C ILE A 169 -19.40 7.80 -27.58
N LEU A 170 -18.66 6.76 -27.21
CA LEU A 170 -18.78 6.09 -25.92
C LEU A 170 -17.70 6.60 -24.95
N SER A 171 -18.10 6.96 -23.75
CA SER A 171 -17.18 7.30 -22.65
C SER A 171 -16.42 6.07 -22.13
N ASP A 172 -17.02 4.88 -22.24
CA ASP A 172 -16.41 3.59 -21.93
C ASP A 172 -16.78 2.57 -23.00
N ILE A 173 -15.82 2.18 -23.82
CA ILE A 173 -16.01 1.17 -24.88
C ILE A 173 -16.11 -0.26 -24.33
N PHE A 174 -15.76 -0.48 -23.05
CA PHE A 174 -15.90 -1.77 -22.37
C PHE A 174 -17.16 -1.86 -21.50
N GLY A 175 -17.98 -0.82 -21.50
CA GLY A 175 -19.33 -0.87 -20.96
C GLY A 175 -20.24 -1.75 -21.83
N MET A 176 -21.48 -2.00 -21.36
CA MET A 176 -22.43 -2.94 -21.97
C MET A 176 -22.51 -2.80 -23.50
N SER A 177 -22.90 -1.63 -24.00
CA SER A 177 -23.07 -1.39 -25.44
C SER A 177 -21.76 -1.51 -26.24
N GLY A 178 -20.68 -0.92 -25.74
CA GLY A 178 -19.40 -0.95 -26.46
C GLY A 178 -18.79 -2.33 -26.51
N PHE A 179 -18.87 -3.08 -25.43
CA PHE A 179 -18.30 -4.42 -25.38
C PHE A 179 -19.09 -5.42 -26.23
N GLU A 180 -20.42 -5.25 -26.33
CA GLU A 180 -21.27 -6.04 -27.23
C GLU A 180 -20.91 -5.78 -28.69
N LEU A 181 -20.69 -4.53 -29.09
CA LEU A 181 -20.19 -4.18 -30.42
C LEU A 181 -18.83 -4.82 -30.73
N ILE A 182 -17.88 -4.77 -29.75
CA ILE A 182 -16.57 -5.40 -29.90
C ILE A 182 -16.71 -6.92 -30.09
N LYS A 183 -17.56 -7.58 -29.33
CA LYS A 183 -17.84 -9.04 -29.50
C LYS A 183 -18.43 -9.36 -30.86
N LYS A 184 -19.39 -8.57 -31.33
CA LYS A 184 -19.96 -8.75 -32.67
C LYS A 184 -18.89 -8.53 -33.76
N LEU A 185 -17.96 -7.55 -33.59
CA LEU A 185 -16.82 -7.37 -34.50
C LEU A 185 -15.87 -8.58 -34.51
N CYS A 186 -15.55 -9.15 -33.33
CA CYS A 186 -14.76 -10.38 -33.23
C CYS A 186 -15.42 -11.54 -34.02
N ASN A 187 -16.75 -11.64 -33.98
CA ASN A 187 -17.47 -12.73 -34.63
C ASN A 187 -17.66 -12.51 -36.12
N LYS A 188 -18.10 -11.30 -36.53
CA LYS A 188 -18.55 -11.02 -37.89
C LYS A 188 -17.50 -10.29 -38.75
N GLY A 189 -16.54 -9.56 -38.12
CA GLY A 189 -15.54 -8.72 -38.79
C GLY A 189 -16.10 -7.42 -39.37
N LYS A 190 -17.42 -7.29 -39.48
CA LYS A 190 -18.16 -6.12 -39.92
C LYS A 190 -19.47 -6.01 -39.18
N LEU A 191 -19.92 -4.80 -38.86
CA LEU A 191 -21.21 -4.57 -38.23
C LEU A 191 -22.21 -4.04 -39.23
N THR A 192 -23.46 -4.58 -39.17
CA THR A 192 -24.62 -4.06 -39.87
C THR A 192 -25.30 -2.98 -39.03
N GLN A 193 -26.24 -2.24 -39.64
CA GLN A 193 -27.04 -1.27 -38.91
C GLN A 193 -27.83 -1.95 -37.77
N LEU A 194 -28.39 -3.13 -38.05
CA LEU A 194 -29.14 -3.92 -37.08
C LEU A 194 -28.24 -4.33 -35.89
N ASP A 195 -26.98 -4.74 -36.14
CA ASP A 195 -26.04 -5.07 -35.07
C ASP A 195 -25.77 -3.89 -34.14
N VAL A 196 -25.67 -2.68 -34.72
CA VAL A 196 -25.47 -1.45 -33.94
C VAL A 196 -26.71 -1.11 -33.12
N GLU A 197 -27.90 -1.14 -33.72
CA GLU A 197 -29.17 -0.83 -33.06
C GLU A 197 -29.43 -1.76 -31.87
N GLU A 198 -29.20 -3.06 -32.04
CA GLU A 198 -29.37 -4.07 -31.00
C GLU A 198 -28.39 -3.87 -29.83
N SER A 199 -27.16 -3.47 -30.11
CA SER A 199 -26.10 -3.34 -29.08
C SER A 199 -26.17 -2.03 -28.29
N LEU A 200 -26.95 -1.04 -28.76
CA LEU A 200 -27.03 0.26 -28.07
C LEU A 200 -28.19 0.24 -27.05
N HIS A 201 -27.83 0.57 -25.79
CA HIS A 201 -28.77 0.61 -24.67
C HIS A 201 -29.00 2.05 -24.14
N GLY A 202 -30.18 2.27 -23.59
CA GLY A 202 -30.57 3.53 -22.96
C GLY A 202 -30.47 4.74 -23.90
N THR A 203 -29.86 5.81 -23.45
CA THR A 203 -29.70 7.08 -24.20
C THR A 203 -28.80 6.95 -25.44
N LEU A 204 -27.98 5.89 -25.52
CA LEU A 204 -27.11 5.66 -26.68
C LEU A 204 -27.88 5.27 -27.93
N ARG A 205 -29.10 4.77 -27.82
CA ARG A 205 -29.97 4.48 -28.97
C ARG A 205 -30.18 5.68 -29.88
N ASN A 206 -30.23 6.88 -29.29
CA ASN A 206 -30.34 8.14 -30.04
C ASN A 206 -29.10 8.47 -30.88
N LYS A 207 -27.97 7.80 -30.62
CA LYS A 207 -26.69 7.97 -31.34
C LYS A 207 -26.41 6.84 -32.34
N SER A 208 -27.42 6.06 -32.73
CA SER A 208 -27.28 4.89 -33.60
C SER A 208 -26.63 5.28 -34.95
N SER A 209 -27.05 6.37 -35.57
CA SER A 209 -26.48 6.86 -36.84
C SER A 209 -25.01 7.27 -36.72
N GLU A 210 -24.66 7.98 -35.64
CA GLU A 210 -23.26 8.37 -35.39
C GLU A 210 -22.40 7.11 -35.14
N MET A 211 -22.91 6.17 -34.36
CA MET A 211 -22.22 4.91 -34.06
C MET A 211 -22.02 4.08 -35.34
N GLN A 212 -23.03 4.00 -36.22
CA GLN A 212 -22.91 3.32 -37.49
C GLN A 212 -21.78 3.87 -38.35
N GLN A 213 -21.59 5.21 -38.37
CA GLN A 213 -20.48 5.84 -39.08
C GLN A 213 -19.13 5.53 -38.41
N ALA A 214 -19.09 5.51 -37.07
CA ALA A 214 -17.87 5.23 -36.31
C ALA A 214 -17.36 3.77 -36.45
N VAL A 215 -18.27 2.84 -36.86
CA VAL A 215 -17.98 1.41 -37.01
C VAL A 215 -18.21 0.89 -38.43
N ALA A 216 -18.26 1.78 -39.42
CA ALA A 216 -18.57 1.43 -40.83
C ALA A 216 -17.44 0.65 -41.54
N GLY A 217 -16.35 0.34 -40.85
CA GLY A 217 -15.22 -0.41 -41.38
C GLY A 217 -15.47 -1.92 -41.47
N GLN A 218 -14.47 -2.62 -42.05
CA GLN A 218 -14.40 -4.07 -42.08
C GLN A 218 -13.02 -4.52 -41.64
N LEU A 219 -12.95 -5.44 -40.66
CA LEU A 219 -11.71 -6.06 -40.24
C LEU A 219 -11.21 -7.05 -41.31
N SER A 220 -9.90 -7.07 -41.53
CA SER A 220 -9.26 -8.17 -42.25
C SER A 220 -9.37 -9.46 -41.45
N SER A 221 -9.13 -10.60 -42.07
CA SER A 221 -9.06 -11.89 -41.35
C SER A 221 -8.00 -11.89 -40.25
N HIS A 222 -6.89 -11.21 -40.51
CA HIS A 222 -5.81 -11.04 -39.52
C HIS A 222 -6.30 -10.17 -38.32
N ASP A 223 -6.85 -8.99 -38.58
CA ASP A 223 -7.30 -8.06 -37.55
C ASP A 223 -8.42 -8.65 -36.69
N LYS A 224 -9.33 -9.38 -37.33
CA LYS A 224 -10.40 -10.12 -36.63
C LYS A 224 -9.82 -11.15 -35.67
N LEU A 225 -8.87 -12.00 -36.11
CA LEU A 225 -8.22 -12.98 -35.28
C LEU A 225 -7.46 -12.34 -34.13
N PHE A 226 -6.71 -11.27 -34.45
CA PHE A 226 -5.91 -10.54 -33.47
C PHE A 226 -6.79 -9.87 -32.40
N LEU A 227 -7.85 -9.17 -32.79
CA LEU A 227 -8.83 -8.58 -31.88
C LEU A 227 -9.46 -9.63 -30.97
N THR A 228 -9.87 -10.79 -31.55
CA THR A 228 -10.44 -11.91 -30.77
C THR A 228 -9.48 -12.40 -29.70
N ASN A 229 -8.19 -12.57 -30.03
CA ASN A 229 -7.17 -12.95 -29.04
C ASN A 229 -7.01 -11.91 -27.93
N LEU A 230 -6.96 -10.61 -28.28
CA LEU A 230 -6.87 -9.55 -27.28
C LEU A 230 -8.07 -9.53 -26.33
N VAL A 231 -9.27 -9.74 -26.85
CA VAL A 231 -10.53 -9.82 -26.06
C VAL A 231 -10.49 -11.03 -25.15
N ASN A 232 -10.13 -12.22 -25.65
CA ASN A 232 -10.04 -13.43 -24.84
C ASN A 232 -9.06 -13.28 -23.67
N VAL A 233 -7.87 -12.69 -23.90
CA VAL A 233 -6.89 -12.43 -22.82
C VAL A 233 -7.46 -11.46 -21.79
N MET A 234 -8.16 -10.40 -22.24
CA MET A 234 -8.81 -9.45 -21.34
C MET A 234 -9.90 -10.12 -20.48
N GLU A 235 -10.77 -10.96 -21.10
CA GLU A 235 -11.83 -11.68 -20.38
C GLU A 235 -11.25 -12.69 -19.38
N ASN A 236 -10.16 -13.39 -19.72
CA ASN A 236 -9.47 -14.28 -18.79
C ASN A 236 -8.87 -13.52 -17.61
N CYS A 237 -8.24 -12.37 -17.86
CA CYS A 237 -7.74 -11.51 -16.79
C CYS A 237 -8.88 -11.01 -15.87
N GLN A 238 -10.06 -10.72 -16.44
CA GLN A 238 -11.23 -10.33 -15.66
C GLN A 238 -11.72 -11.46 -14.75
N LYS A 239 -11.79 -12.69 -15.25
CA LYS A 239 -12.18 -13.89 -14.46
C LYS A 239 -11.17 -14.13 -13.32
N GLU A 240 -9.87 -14.00 -13.60
CA GLU A 240 -8.82 -14.15 -12.60
C GLU A 240 -8.98 -13.11 -11.47
N ILE A 241 -9.32 -11.86 -11.82
CA ILE A 241 -9.60 -10.83 -10.81
C ILE A 241 -10.77 -11.23 -9.92
N GLU A 242 -11.86 -11.79 -10.49
CA GLU A 242 -13.03 -12.23 -9.74
C GLU A 242 -12.70 -13.40 -8.80
N GLU A 243 -11.82 -14.31 -9.22
CA GLU A 243 -11.33 -15.40 -8.38
C GLU A 243 -10.46 -14.89 -7.22
N VAL A 244 -9.52 -13.99 -7.52
CA VAL A 244 -8.67 -13.36 -6.51
C VAL A 244 -9.52 -12.55 -5.51
N GLU A 245 -10.57 -11.86 -5.95
CA GLU A 245 -11.48 -11.14 -5.06
C GLU A 245 -12.22 -12.09 -4.10
N ARG A 246 -12.62 -13.28 -4.56
CA ARG A 246 -13.20 -14.32 -3.69
C ARG A 246 -12.18 -14.82 -2.63
N HIS A 247 -10.92 -15.02 -3.01
CA HIS A 247 -9.88 -15.40 -2.06
C HIS A 247 -9.61 -14.29 -1.04
N ILE A 248 -9.55 -13.03 -1.47
CA ILE A 248 -9.40 -11.88 -0.56
C ILE A 248 -10.54 -11.83 0.44
N GLU A 249 -11.78 -12.02 0.00
CA GLU A 249 -12.97 -12.04 0.87
C GLU A 249 -12.87 -13.16 1.91
N GLY A 250 -12.49 -14.37 1.48
CA GLY A 250 -12.28 -15.52 2.39
C GLY A 250 -11.22 -15.25 3.45
N CYS A 251 -10.05 -14.75 3.04
CA CYS A 251 -8.98 -14.39 3.99
C CYS A 251 -9.35 -13.23 4.91
N ALA A 252 -10.14 -12.26 4.41
CA ALA A 252 -10.53 -11.07 5.15
C ALA A 252 -11.65 -11.34 6.18
N HIS A 253 -12.42 -12.43 6.01
CA HIS A 253 -13.60 -12.74 6.84
C HIS A 253 -13.28 -12.78 8.34
N GLN A 254 -12.15 -13.33 8.74
CA GLN A 254 -11.71 -13.36 10.14
C GLN A 254 -11.52 -11.97 10.76
N TYR A 255 -11.38 -10.93 9.95
CA TYR A 255 -11.21 -9.53 10.37
C TYR A 255 -12.49 -8.70 10.20
N GLU A 256 -13.64 -9.35 10.00
CA GLU A 256 -14.93 -8.69 9.73
C GLU A 256 -15.28 -7.59 10.75
N PRO A 257 -15.16 -7.81 12.09
CA PRO A 257 -15.45 -6.76 13.06
C PRO A 257 -14.55 -5.51 12.86
N THR A 258 -13.28 -5.73 12.57
CA THR A 258 -12.30 -4.64 12.35
C THR A 258 -12.58 -3.91 11.03
N LEU A 259 -12.97 -4.64 9.99
CA LEU A 259 -13.34 -4.04 8.70
C LEU A 259 -14.57 -3.16 8.84
N GLN A 260 -15.63 -3.64 9.50
CA GLN A 260 -16.85 -2.87 9.78
C GLN A 260 -16.52 -1.60 10.59
N LEU A 261 -15.61 -1.71 11.55
CA LEU A 261 -15.16 -0.58 12.34
C LEU A 261 -14.48 0.50 11.48
N LEU A 262 -13.63 0.11 10.54
CA LEU A 262 -13.00 1.04 9.60
C LEU A 262 -14.01 1.66 8.61
N GLU A 263 -15.03 0.92 8.22
CA GLU A 263 -16.08 1.37 7.29
C GLU A 263 -16.99 2.43 7.91
N THR A 264 -16.95 2.62 9.23
CA THR A 264 -17.62 3.77 9.89
C THR A 264 -16.99 5.13 9.51
N ILE A 265 -15.75 5.12 9.03
CA ILE A 265 -15.06 6.35 8.57
C ILE A 265 -15.62 6.75 7.20
N PRO A 266 -16.22 7.94 7.03
CA PRO A 266 -16.63 8.42 5.72
C PRO A 266 -15.47 8.38 4.71
N ALA A 267 -15.72 7.89 3.50
CA ALA A 267 -14.74 7.68 2.42
C ALA A 267 -13.85 6.43 2.54
N LEU A 268 -13.96 5.63 3.58
CA LEU A 268 -13.41 4.28 3.63
C LEU A 268 -14.53 3.28 3.34
N GLN A 269 -14.33 2.48 2.31
CA GLN A 269 -15.24 1.38 1.93
C GLN A 269 -14.48 0.06 2.04
N ARG A 270 -15.19 -1.05 1.97
CA ARG A 270 -14.70 -2.43 2.11
C ARG A 270 -13.32 -2.65 1.52
N ARG A 271 -13.16 -2.34 0.23
CA ARG A 271 -11.88 -2.53 -0.47
C ARG A 271 -10.72 -1.76 0.16
N ALA A 272 -10.94 -0.50 0.52
CA ALA A 272 -9.90 0.32 1.15
C ALA A 272 -9.55 -0.23 2.54
N SER A 273 -10.56 -0.59 3.33
CA SER A 273 -10.39 -1.19 4.67
C SER A 273 -9.61 -2.51 4.58
N THR A 274 -9.93 -3.38 3.62
CA THR A 274 -9.20 -4.64 3.40
C THR A 274 -7.73 -4.40 3.03
N ILE A 275 -7.43 -3.44 2.14
CA ILE A 275 -6.04 -3.10 1.80
C ILE A 275 -5.31 -2.53 3.03
N ILE A 276 -5.96 -1.72 3.84
CA ILE A 276 -5.38 -1.17 5.07
C ILE A 276 -5.02 -2.30 6.03
N ILE A 277 -5.94 -3.22 6.31
CA ILE A 277 -5.69 -4.37 7.18
C ILE A 277 -4.58 -5.27 6.61
N SER A 278 -4.57 -5.54 5.30
CA SER A 278 -3.53 -6.37 4.67
C SER A 278 -2.12 -5.77 4.79
N GLU A 279 -2.00 -4.46 4.85
CA GLU A 279 -0.70 -3.78 4.97
C GLU A 279 -0.30 -3.47 6.42
N LEU A 280 -1.26 -3.23 7.32
CA LEU A 280 -1.01 -2.85 8.71
C LEU A 280 -1.21 -3.99 9.71
N GLY A 281 -2.04 -4.99 9.38
CA GLY A 281 -2.59 -5.89 10.38
C GLY A 281 -3.63 -5.20 11.26
N VAL A 282 -4.03 -5.90 12.32
CA VAL A 282 -4.96 -5.41 13.33
C VAL A 282 -4.24 -4.96 14.62
N ASP A 283 -3.06 -5.51 14.87
CA ASP A 283 -2.20 -5.08 15.98
C ASP A 283 -1.25 -3.95 15.51
N LEU A 284 -1.41 -2.80 16.13
CA LEU A 284 -0.60 -1.61 15.85
C LEU A 284 0.45 -1.32 16.93
N SER A 285 0.80 -2.29 17.78
CA SER A 285 1.82 -2.14 18.84
C SER A 285 3.17 -1.64 18.32
N MET A 286 3.54 -2.01 17.08
CA MET A 286 4.74 -1.53 16.40
C MET A 286 4.68 -0.03 16.03
N PHE A 287 3.51 0.59 16.11
CA PHE A 287 3.32 2.02 15.84
C PHE A 287 2.80 2.74 17.09
N PRO A 288 3.66 3.10 18.04
CA PRO A 288 3.27 3.67 19.34
C PRO A 288 2.40 4.93 19.23
N THR A 289 2.48 5.65 18.12
CA THR A 289 1.63 6.82 17.84
C THR A 289 1.20 6.86 16.38
N ALA A 290 0.10 7.54 16.12
CA ALA A 290 -0.35 7.84 14.75
C ALA A 290 0.74 8.54 13.90
N GLY A 291 1.65 9.28 14.53
CA GLY A 291 2.78 9.93 13.87
C GLY A 291 3.78 8.94 13.30
N HIS A 292 4.11 7.87 14.05
CA HIS A 292 4.98 6.78 13.58
C HIS A 292 4.38 6.06 12.38
N LEU A 293 3.10 5.71 12.44
CA LEU A 293 2.36 5.11 11.32
C LEU A 293 2.36 6.02 10.09
N CYS A 294 2.07 7.31 10.25
CA CYS A 294 2.07 8.27 9.15
C CYS A 294 3.48 8.45 8.53
N LYS A 295 4.54 8.37 9.32
CA LYS A 295 5.93 8.43 8.83
C LYS A 295 6.28 7.16 8.05
N TRP A 296 5.93 5.99 8.59
CA TRP A 296 6.10 4.70 7.92
C TRP A 296 5.32 4.63 6.59
N ALA A 297 4.11 5.17 6.54
CA ALA A 297 3.31 5.26 5.32
C ALA A 297 3.85 6.27 4.28
N GLY A 298 4.83 7.09 4.64
CA GLY A 298 5.37 8.14 3.76
C GLY A 298 4.41 9.29 3.53
N LEU A 299 3.55 9.61 4.51
CA LEU A 299 2.61 10.75 4.48
C LEU A 299 3.11 11.95 5.30
N CYS A 300 4.33 11.87 5.84
CA CYS A 300 4.99 12.96 6.56
C CYS A 300 6.06 13.64 5.71
N PRO A 301 6.31 14.94 5.87
CA PRO A 301 7.50 15.58 5.32
C PRO A 301 8.76 14.90 5.86
N GLY A 302 9.80 14.84 5.05
CA GLY A 302 11.14 14.43 5.51
C GLY A 302 11.79 15.53 6.35
N ASP A 303 12.59 15.13 7.33
CA ASP A 303 13.40 16.01 8.16
C ASP A 303 14.69 16.35 7.41
N ASN A 304 14.61 17.23 6.42
CA ASN A 304 15.76 17.71 5.66
C ASN A 304 16.00 19.18 6.04
N GLU A 305 16.65 19.34 7.18
CA GLU A 305 16.98 20.65 7.74
C GLU A 305 18.50 20.73 8.01
N SER A 306 19.11 21.87 7.73
CA SER A 306 20.52 22.14 8.02
C SER A 306 20.63 23.58 8.48
N ALA A 307 21.27 23.80 9.64
CA ALA A 307 21.45 25.11 10.26
C ALA A 307 20.12 25.91 10.38
N GLY A 308 19.05 25.26 10.83
CA GLY A 308 17.72 25.88 11.01
C GLY A 308 16.96 26.16 9.70
N LYS A 309 17.52 25.85 8.53
CA LYS A 309 16.87 26.05 7.23
C LYS A 309 16.34 24.73 6.65
N LYS A 310 15.02 24.66 6.43
CA LYS A 310 14.40 23.52 5.74
C LYS A 310 14.79 23.47 4.27
N LYS A 311 15.55 22.44 3.88
CA LYS A 311 16.00 22.23 2.50
C LYS A 311 14.93 21.59 1.61
N SER A 312 13.99 20.80 2.16
CA SER A 312 12.96 20.14 1.40
C SER A 312 11.69 19.95 2.24
N THR A 313 10.52 20.09 1.59
CA THR A 313 9.21 19.75 2.16
C THR A 313 8.62 18.50 1.50
N ARG A 314 9.42 17.72 0.76
CA ARG A 314 8.99 16.46 0.14
C ARG A 314 8.63 15.45 1.22
N ILE A 315 7.58 14.67 0.96
CA ILE A 315 7.21 13.55 1.82
C ILE A 315 8.27 12.45 1.73
N THR A 316 8.43 11.69 2.82
CA THR A 316 9.35 10.55 2.87
C THR A 316 8.94 9.44 1.91
N LYS A 317 9.90 8.59 1.54
CA LYS A 317 9.61 7.28 0.97
C LYS A 317 9.03 6.43 2.11
N GLY A 318 7.93 5.76 1.87
CA GLY A 318 7.28 4.87 2.84
C GLY A 318 6.53 3.78 2.11
N ASN A 319 5.60 3.08 2.78
CA ASN A 319 4.81 2.04 2.13
C ASN A 319 3.96 2.65 1.00
N PRO A 320 4.24 2.31 -0.29
CA PRO A 320 3.57 2.93 -1.43
C PRO A 320 2.09 2.50 -1.54
N ARG A 321 1.73 1.34 -0.99
CA ARG A 321 0.37 0.79 -1.04
C ARG A 321 -0.55 1.55 -0.10
N ILE A 322 -0.17 1.66 1.18
CA ILE A 322 -0.91 2.47 2.16
C ILE A 322 -1.01 3.92 1.68
N LYS A 323 0.09 4.50 1.20
CA LYS A 323 0.05 5.86 0.67
C LYS A 323 -0.95 6.01 -0.47
N SER A 324 -0.95 5.08 -1.42
CA SER A 324 -1.85 5.12 -2.58
C SER A 324 -3.32 5.03 -2.15
N VAL A 325 -3.68 4.04 -1.32
CA VAL A 325 -5.07 3.88 -0.87
C VAL A 325 -5.53 5.06 -0.02
N MET A 326 -4.69 5.57 0.88
CA MET A 326 -5.04 6.74 1.69
C MET A 326 -5.22 8.01 0.88
N VAL A 327 -4.46 8.19 -0.22
CA VAL A 327 -4.68 9.31 -1.15
C VAL A 327 -5.98 9.14 -1.93
N GLN A 328 -6.35 7.93 -2.34
CA GLN A 328 -7.64 7.65 -2.97
C GLN A 328 -8.80 7.93 -2.00
N CYS A 329 -8.71 7.46 -0.76
CA CYS A 329 -9.70 7.76 0.28
C CYS A 329 -9.77 9.27 0.59
N ALA A 330 -8.63 9.98 0.57
CA ALA A 330 -8.62 11.43 0.72
C ALA A 330 -9.35 12.14 -0.41
N TRP A 331 -9.22 11.69 -1.66
CA TRP A 331 -10.02 12.20 -2.78
C TRP A 331 -11.52 11.92 -2.60
N ALA A 332 -11.90 10.73 -2.14
CA ALA A 332 -13.28 10.40 -1.83
C ALA A 332 -13.82 11.32 -0.70
N ALA A 333 -13.03 11.53 0.35
CA ALA A 333 -13.38 12.41 1.47
C ALA A 333 -13.69 13.85 1.04
N THR A 334 -13.04 14.37 -0.01
CA THR A 334 -13.33 15.71 -0.53
C THR A 334 -14.74 15.84 -1.13
N ARG A 335 -15.40 14.72 -1.41
CA ARG A 335 -16.74 14.64 -2.00
C ARG A 335 -17.81 14.25 -0.99
N CYS A 336 -17.43 13.74 0.19
CA CYS A 336 -18.38 13.37 1.25
C CYS A 336 -19.03 14.62 1.84
N LYS A 337 -20.37 14.68 1.80
CA LYS A 337 -21.13 15.75 2.46
C LYS A 337 -21.02 15.59 3.98
N ASN A 338 -21.05 16.70 4.71
CA ASN A 338 -21.03 16.75 6.18
C ASN A 338 -19.82 16.04 6.82
N PHE A 339 -18.69 16.06 6.15
CA PHE A 339 -17.44 15.47 6.62
C PHE A 339 -16.40 16.56 6.87
N PHE A 340 -15.90 16.67 8.10
CA PHE A 340 -14.92 17.69 8.51
C PHE A 340 -13.72 17.78 7.56
N LEU A 341 -13.21 16.64 7.09
CA LEU A 341 -12.04 16.61 6.22
C LEU A 341 -12.28 17.24 4.85
N ARG A 342 -13.53 17.25 4.34
CA ARG A 342 -13.90 17.99 3.14
C ARG A 342 -13.67 19.49 3.32
N ASP A 343 -14.23 20.06 4.37
CA ASP A 343 -14.13 21.50 4.64
C ASP A 343 -12.67 21.90 4.94
N TRP A 344 -11.96 21.04 5.65
CA TRP A 344 -10.54 21.23 5.93
C TRP A 344 -9.70 21.18 4.66
N PHE A 345 -9.98 20.26 3.74
CA PHE A 345 -9.33 20.19 2.42
C PHE A 345 -9.47 21.51 1.66
N TYR A 346 -10.68 22.04 1.52
CA TYR A 346 -10.91 23.27 0.75
C TYR A 346 -10.18 24.47 1.36
N ARG A 347 -10.16 24.58 2.70
CA ARG A 347 -9.39 25.62 3.40
C ARG A 347 -7.88 25.49 3.18
N LEU A 348 -7.35 24.28 3.22
CA LEU A 348 -5.93 24.04 2.98
C LEU A 348 -5.56 24.24 1.50
N ARG A 349 -6.44 23.83 0.59
CA ARG A 349 -6.23 23.97 -0.86
C ARG A 349 -6.02 25.42 -1.25
N ALA A 350 -6.83 26.33 -0.71
CA ALA A 350 -6.71 27.76 -0.97
C ALA A 350 -5.33 28.34 -0.58
N ARG A 351 -4.70 27.80 0.47
CA ARG A 351 -3.42 28.32 1.01
C ARG A 351 -2.17 27.56 0.54
N ARG A 352 -2.28 26.27 0.27
CA ARG A 352 -1.12 25.36 0.07
C ARG A 352 -1.18 24.59 -1.26
N GLY A 353 -2.27 24.73 -2.01
CA GLY A 353 -2.52 24.02 -3.26
C GLY A 353 -3.05 22.60 -3.05
N THR A 354 -3.62 22.02 -4.13
CA THR A 354 -4.37 20.76 -4.10
C THR A 354 -3.52 19.57 -3.62
N LYS A 355 -2.31 19.39 -4.15
CA LYS A 355 -1.46 18.23 -3.82
C LYS A 355 -1.10 18.19 -2.34
N LYS A 356 -0.69 19.32 -1.75
CA LYS A 356 -0.31 19.39 -0.32
C LYS A 356 -1.53 19.22 0.58
N ALA A 357 -2.67 19.81 0.20
CA ALA A 357 -3.92 19.65 0.94
C ALA A 357 -4.39 18.19 0.95
N LEU A 358 -4.30 17.48 -0.18
CA LEU A 358 -4.68 16.08 -0.30
C LEU A 358 -3.82 15.16 0.59
N ILE A 359 -2.50 15.35 0.58
CA ILE A 359 -1.59 14.59 1.45
C ILE A 359 -1.88 14.86 2.94
N ALA A 360 -2.22 16.09 3.30
CA ALA A 360 -2.62 16.42 4.68
C ALA A 360 -3.90 15.68 5.08
N VAL A 361 -4.90 15.62 4.20
CA VAL A 361 -6.14 14.85 4.43
C VAL A 361 -5.84 13.35 4.56
N ALA A 362 -5.03 12.78 3.64
CA ALA A 362 -4.62 11.39 3.70
C ALA A 362 -3.90 11.05 5.03
N ARG A 363 -3.00 11.93 5.49
CA ARG A 363 -2.34 11.79 6.80
C ARG A 363 -3.35 11.82 7.95
N LYS A 364 -4.32 12.73 7.92
CA LYS A 364 -5.34 12.84 8.98
C LYS A 364 -6.25 11.62 8.99
N LEU A 365 -6.67 11.12 7.81
CA LEU A 365 -7.42 9.86 7.70
C LEU A 365 -6.64 8.68 8.29
N LEU A 366 -5.35 8.55 7.98
CA LEU A 366 -4.53 7.47 8.54
C LEU A 366 -4.37 7.61 10.07
N SER A 367 -4.34 8.84 10.59
CA SER A 367 -4.36 9.07 12.05
C SER A 367 -5.69 8.63 12.69
N ILE A 368 -6.81 8.79 11.98
CA ILE A 368 -8.13 8.31 12.43
C ILE A 368 -8.16 6.78 12.40
N VAL A 369 -7.65 6.15 11.31
CA VAL A 369 -7.50 4.69 11.21
C VAL A 369 -6.68 4.14 12.39
N TRP A 370 -5.53 4.76 12.70
CA TRP A 370 -4.71 4.35 13.84
C TRP A 370 -5.48 4.43 15.16
N HIS A 371 -6.21 5.52 15.39
CA HIS A 371 -7.01 5.70 16.61
C HIS A 371 -8.08 4.62 16.74
N ILE A 372 -8.85 4.39 15.68
CA ILE A 372 -9.92 3.38 15.66
C ILE A 372 -9.36 1.97 15.88
N LEU A 373 -8.30 1.58 15.21
CA LEU A 373 -7.68 0.27 15.38
C LEU A 373 -7.06 0.07 16.77
N THR A 374 -6.61 1.15 17.41
CA THR A 374 -6.01 1.09 18.75
C THR A 374 -7.04 1.08 19.87
N THR A 375 -8.15 1.83 19.71
CA THR A 375 -9.17 2.00 20.76
C THR A 375 -10.36 1.06 20.60
N GLY A 376 -10.62 0.55 19.39
CA GLY A 376 -11.84 -0.20 19.07
C GLY A 376 -13.10 0.69 18.99
N GLU A 377 -12.97 2.00 19.03
CA GLU A 377 -14.10 2.93 18.98
C GLU A 377 -14.59 3.18 17.55
N ILE A 378 -15.89 3.29 17.36
CA ILE A 378 -16.48 3.70 16.08
C ILE A 378 -16.13 5.17 15.76
N TYR A 379 -16.10 5.50 14.47
CA TYR A 379 -15.91 6.88 14.06
C TYR A 379 -17.14 7.71 14.38
N GLU A 380 -16.95 8.81 15.14
CA GLU A 380 -17.98 9.80 15.41
C GLU A 380 -17.59 11.17 14.87
N GLU A 381 -18.43 11.75 14.01
CA GLU A 381 -18.21 13.08 13.43
C GLU A 381 -18.38 14.20 14.49
N THR A 382 -19.11 13.95 15.56
CA THR A 382 -19.39 14.92 16.65
C THR A 382 -18.14 15.51 17.27
N ARG A 383 -17.08 14.74 17.43
CA ARG A 383 -15.75 15.21 17.91
C ARG A 383 -15.17 16.34 17.04
N TYR A 384 -15.56 16.40 15.79
CA TYR A 384 -15.09 17.42 14.84
C TYR A 384 -16.05 18.61 14.75
N GLU A 385 -17.34 18.43 15.04
CA GLU A 385 -18.32 19.52 15.11
C GLU A 385 -17.99 20.49 16.25
N GLU A 386 -17.61 20.00 17.42
CA GLU A 386 -17.12 20.83 18.52
C GLU A 386 -15.88 21.64 18.13
N THR A 387 -14.93 20.99 17.44
CA THR A 387 -13.73 21.68 16.93
C THR A 387 -14.11 22.76 15.91
N LYS A 388 -15.13 22.53 15.08
CA LYS A 388 -15.65 23.50 14.11
C LYS A 388 -16.29 24.68 14.82
N LYS A 389 -17.16 24.44 15.80
CA LYS A 389 -17.77 25.48 16.64
C LYS A 389 -16.71 26.37 17.32
N ASN A 390 -15.73 25.72 17.98
CA ASN A 390 -14.64 26.42 18.64
C ASN A 390 -13.78 27.25 17.64
N GLN A 391 -13.57 26.77 16.42
CA GLN A 391 -12.85 27.53 15.38
C GLN A 391 -13.68 28.73 14.86
N GLU A 392 -14.98 28.57 14.71
CA GLU A 392 -15.87 29.65 14.31
C GLU A 392 -15.93 30.73 15.38
N GLU A 393 -15.99 30.36 16.66
CA GLU A 393 -15.94 31.32 17.76
C GLU A 393 -14.61 32.08 17.80
N ARG A 394 -13.47 31.38 17.68
CA ARG A 394 -12.16 32.03 17.57
C ARG A 394 -12.07 32.96 16.38
N ARG A 395 -12.67 32.60 15.24
CA ARG A 395 -12.74 33.48 14.06
C ARG A 395 -13.58 34.73 14.33
N LYS A 396 -14.75 34.57 14.97
CA LYS A 396 -15.59 35.68 15.38
C LYS A 396 -14.86 36.65 16.35
N GLN A 397 -14.16 36.09 17.33
CA GLN A 397 -13.34 36.89 18.26
C GLN A 397 -12.21 37.62 17.55
N LYS A 398 -11.51 36.97 16.61
CA LYS A 398 -10.46 37.62 15.81
C LYS A 398 -11.00 38.76 14.95
N LEU A 399 -12.12 38.54 14.27
CA LEU A 399 -12.79 39.59 13.49
C LEU A 399 -13.25 40.78 14.36
N LYS A 400 -13.79 40.51 15.55
CA LYS A 400 -14.14 41.56 16.52
C LYS A 400 -12.90 42.35 16.95
N ALA A 401 -11.79 41.70 17.22
CA ALA A 401 -10.55 42.36 17.59
C ALA A 401 -9.94 43.19 16.44
N GLU A 402 -10.00 42.70 15.21
CA GLU A 402 -9.57 43.47 14.02
C GLU A 402 -10.46 44.68 13.75
N ALA A 403 -11.79 44.52 13.83
CA ALA A 403 -12.72 45.60 13.67
C ALA A 403 -12.50 46.70 14.75
N ALA A 404 -12.30 46.30 16.00
CA ALA A 404 -12.03 47.25 17.10
C ALA A 404 -10.74 48.05 16.88
N LYS A 405 -9.68 47.41 16.31
CA LYS A 405 -8.44 48.11 15.95
C LYS A 405 -8.62 49.16 14.85
N LEU A 406 -9.62 48.97 14.00
CA LEU A 406 -9.97 49.87 12.90
C LEU A 406 -11.07 50.87 13.29
N GLY A 407 -11.51 50.89 14.57
CA GLY A 407 -12.55 51.79 15.06
C GLY A 407 -13.99 51.36 14.73
N PHE A 408 -14.17 50.11 14.23
CA PHE A 408 -15.51 49.59 13.90
C PHE A 408 -16.02 48.62 14.97
N LYS A 409 -17.35 48.62 15.18
CA LYS A 409 -18.05 47.69 16.05
C LYS A 409 -18.82 46.68 15.18
N LEU A 410 -18.46 45.38 15.26
CA LEU A 410 -19.23 44.34 14.58
C LEU A 410 -20.54 44.07 15.31
N ILE A 411 -21.65 44.20 14.60
CA ILE A 411 -23.01 43.90 15.07
C ILE A 411 -23.46 42.61 14.35
N PRO A 412 -24.08 41.65 15.05
CA PRO A 412 -24.73 40.52 14.38
C PRO A 412 -25.82 41.02 13.43
N ALA A 413 -25.89 40.40 12.23
CA ALA A 413 -26.91 40.69 11.24
C ALA A 413 -28.26 40.14 11.66
#